data_7ba01b0b68411e5abfa680dfdc9973cf
#
_entry.id   7ba01b0b68411e5abfa680dfdc9973cf
#
_cell.length_a   1.000
_cell.length_b   1.000
_cell.length_c   1.000
_cell.angle_alpha   90.00
_cell.angle_beta   90.00
_cell.angle_gamma   90.00
#
_symmetry.space_group_name_H-M   'P 1'
#
loop_
_entity.id
_entity.type
_entity.pdbx_description
1 polymer ?
#
loop_
_entity_poly.entity_id
_entity_poly.type
_entity_poly.pdbx_seq_one_letter_code
_entity_poly.pdbx_strand_id
1 'polypeptide(L)'
;MLTFAAAKPEMQVFWVVFSSDEERKIEALNSAGSFLANISTQKVIVHGLRDGFLPYSGAEVKERFEQLKTEFSPELILTHYGRDLHQDHRFISELTWNTFRDHLILEYEIPKYDGDFGSPNVFVPLSKPVCEKKIETVLATFGSQSKKHWFSRELFLSVLRLRGMEANAPSGYAEGFYCRKSVLEAK
;
A
#
# COMPACT_ATOMS: atom_id res chain seq x y z
N MET A 1 7.53 0.53 2.97
CA MET A 1 7.48 1.70 3.87
C MET A 1 8.56 1.64 4.97
N LEU A 2 8.59 0.63 5.84
CA LEU A 2 9.57 0.55 6.95
C LEU A 2 11.04 0.67 6.50
N THR A 3 11.42 0.02 5.39
CA THR A 3 12.78 0.12 4.84
C THR A 3 13.11 1.53 4.36
N PHE A 4 12.17 2.19 3.69
CA PHE A 4 12.35 3.58 3.25
C PHE A 4 12.41 4.53 4.43
N ALA A 5 11.54 4.37 5.43
CA ALA A 5 11.54 5.17 6.64
C ALA A 5 12.86 5.07 7.43
N ALA A 6 13.47 3.88 7.46
CA ALA A 6 14.77 3.68 8.09
C ALA A 6 15.94 4.32 7.31
N ALA A 7 15.83 4.35 5.97
CA ALA A 7 16.88 4.90 5.10
C ALA A 7 16.79 6.42 4.91
N LYS A 8 15.58 6.99 5.00
CA LYS A 8 15.30 8.41 4.76
C LYS A 8 14.28 8.92 5.79
N PRO A 9 14.68 9.17 7.04
CA PRO A 9 13.75 9.63 8.08
C PRO A 9 13.20 11.05 7.82
N GLU A 10 13.86 11.83 6.96
CA GLU A 10 13.45 13.16 6.53
C GLU A 10 12.35 13.15 5.46
N MET A 11 11.99 11.98 4.91
CA MET A 11 10.94 11.92 3.89
C MET A 11 9.59 12.35 4.45
N GLN A 12 8.75 12.91 3.57
CA GLN A 12 7.37 13.23 3.89
C GLN A 12 6.46 12.08 3.43
N VAL A 13 5.50 11.71 4.25
CA VAL A 13 4.54 10.64 3.94
C VAL A 13 3.12 11.13 4.08
N PHE A 14 2.35 10.93 3.00
CA PHE A 14 0.91 11.13 2.98
C PHE A 14 0.24 9.76 2.83
N TRP A 15 -0.52 9.36 3.85
CA TRP A 15 -1.23 8.09 3.88
C TRP A 15 -2.73 8.35 3.75
N VAL A 16 -3.34 7.88 2.67
CA VAL A 16 -4.75 8.13 2.37
C VAL A 16 -5.52 6.83 2.36
N VAL A 17 -6.62 6.78 3.11
CA VAL A 17 -7.59 5.68 3.14
C VAL A 17 -8.94 6.23 2.69
N PHE A 18 -9.51 5.65 1.64
CA PHE A 18 -10.77 6.14 1.06
C PHE A 18 -12.01 5.57 1.73
N SER A 19 -12.02 4.27 2.05
CA SER A 19 -13.16 3.61 2.69
C SER A 19 -12.85 3.21 4.12
N SER A 20 -13.75 3.54 5.04
CA SER A 20 -13.69 3.09 6.43
C SER A 20 -15.05 3.25 7.11
N ASP A 21 -15.35 2.36 8.05
CA ASP A 21 -16.24 2.61 9.19
C ASP A 21 -15.42 3.11 10.38
N GLU A 22 -16.04 3.34 11.52
CA GLU A 22 -15.35 3.87 12.71
C GLU A 22 -14.31 2.88 13.27
N GLU A 23 -14.54 1.57 13.23
CA GLU A 23 -13.56 0.56 13.67
C GLU A 23 -12.34 0.56 12.74
N ARG A 24 -12.58 0.47 11.43
CA ARG A 24 -11.53 0.48 10.40
C ARG A 24 -10.71 1.77 10.39
N LYS A 25 -11.35 2.89 10.69
CA LYS A 25 -10.67 4.18 10.84
C LYS A 25 -9.66 4.18 11.98
N ILE A 26 -10.05 3.65 13.15
CA ILE A 26 -9.14 3.52 14.30
C ILE A 26 -7.98 2.58 13.95
N GLU A 27 -8.26 1.43 13.33
CA GLU A 27 -7.25 0.49 12.87
C GLU A 27 -6.25 1.13 11.89
N ALA A 28 -6.76 1.87 10.91
CA ALA A 28 -5.93 2.56 9.91
C ALA A 28 -5.02 3.62 10.55
N LEU A 29 -5.54 4.42 11.48
CA LEU A 29 -4.76 5.43 12.19
C LEU A 29 -3.68 4.78 13.08
N ASN A 30 -4.00 3.72 13.82
CA ASN A 30 -3.04 2.99 14.65
C ASN A 30 -1.95 2.33 13.80
N SER A 31 -2.34 1.75 12.66
CA SER A 31 -1.41 1.15 11.71
C SER A 31 -0.45 2.19 11.14
N ALA A 32 -0.98 3.32 10.66
CA ALA A 32 -0.17 4.42 10.16
C ALA A 32 0.79 4.93 11.22
N GLY A 33 0.33 5.17 12.45
CA GLY A 33 1.17 5.59 13.57
C GLY A 33 2.33 4.62 13.85
N SER A 34 2.07 3.31 13.77
CA SER A 34 3.10 2.28 13.97
C SER A 34 4.12 2.21 12.83
N PHE A 35 3.66 2.30 11.57
CA PHE A 35 4.52 2.24 10.40
C PHE A 35 5.32 3.53 10.18
N LEU A 36 4.79 4.68 10.59
CA LEU A 36 5.37 5.99 10.37
C LEU A 36 6.04 6.59 11.62
N ALA A 37 6.19 5.81 12.69
CA ALA A 37 6.71 6.29 13.98
C ALA A 37 8.05 7.06 13.89
N ASN A 38 8.89 6.75 12.89
CA ASN A 38 10.20 7.38 12.70
C ASN A 38 10.18 8.45 11.59
N ILE A 39 9.00 8.82 11.07
CA ILE A 39 8.84 9.84 10.03
C ILE A 39 8.45 11.15 10.70
N SER A 40 9.28 12.19 10.53
CA SER A 40 9.07 13.50 11.14
C SER A 40 7.90 14.27 10.52
N THR A 41 7.65 14.10 9.23
CA THR A 41 6.57 14.78 8.50
C THR A 41 5.62 13.75 7.92
N GLN A 42 4.43 13.66 8.50
CA GLN A 42 3.41 12.72 8.06
C GLN A 42 2.02 13.36 8.11
N LYS A 43 1.18 13.01 7.15
CA LYS A 43 -0.25 13.34 7.14
C LYS A 43 -1.04 12.06 6.85
N VAL A 44 -1.96 11.71 7.73
CA VAL A 44 -2.87 10.56 7.55
C VAL A 44 -4.27 11.09 7.32
N ILE A 45 -4.86 10.73 6.19
CA ILE A 45 -6.20 11.14 5.78
C ILE A 45 -7.06 9.89 5.69
N VAL A 46 -8.13 9.81 6.47
CA VAL A 46 -9.08 8.71 6.42
C VAL A 46 -10.45 9.26 6.04
N HIS A 47 -10.93 8.85 4.86
CA HIS A 47 -12.28 9.14 4.40
C HIS A 47 -13.24 8.04 4.86
N GLY A 48 -14.46 8.41 5.19
CA GLY A 48 -15.49 7.48 5.65
C GLY A 48 -16.39 6.97 4.54
N LEU A 49 -15.84 6.74 3.33
CA LEU A 49 -16.64 6.21 2.22
C LEU A 49 -16.96 4.73 2.46
N ARG A 50 -18.08 4.27 1.92
CA ARG A 50 -18.55 2.90 2.12
C ARG A 50 -17.65 1.89 1.41
N ASP A 51 -17.13 0.92 2.17
CA ASP A 51 -16.33 -0.20 1.64
C ASP A 51 -17.14 -1.05 0.66
N GLY A 52 -16.51 -1.47 -0.43
CA GLY A 52 -17.15 -2.21 -1.52
C GLY A 52 -17.98 -1.34 -2.49
N PHE A 53 -18.04 -0.02 -2.30
CA PHE A 53 -18.91 0.87 -3.06
C PHE A 53 -18.20 2.05 -3.71
N LEU A 54 -16.87 2.13 -3.68
CA LEU A 54 -16.14 3.26 -4.23
C LEU A 54 -16.44 3.54 -5.72
N PRO A 55 -16.58 2.54 -6.62
CA PRO A 55 -16.95 2.80 -8.00
C PRO A 55 -18.32 3.47 -8.16
N TYR A 56 -19.25 3.23 -7.23
CA TYR A 56 -20.59 3.83 -7.24
C TYR A 56 -20.62 5.25 -6.67
N SER A 57 -19.55 5.66 -5.98
CA SER A 57 -19.29 7.02 -5.50
C SER A 57 -18.22 7.72 -6.32
N GLY A 58 -18.10 7.37 -7.60
CA GLY A 58 -16.99 7.71 -8.47
C GLY A 58 -16.67 9.21 -8.56
N ALA A 59 -17.70 10.06 -8.65
CA ALA A 59 -17.51 11.51 -8.69
C ALA A 59 -16.85 12.03 -7.39
N GLU A 60 -17.36 11.62 -6.23
CA GLU A 60 -16.83 12.02 -4.93
C GLU A 60 -15.38 11.54 -4.75
N VAL A 61 -15.10 10.27 -5.07
CA VAL A 61 -13.72 9.74 -4.99
C VAL A 61 -12.79 10.50 -5.92
N LYS A 62 -13.23 10.82 -7.14
CA LYS A 62 -12.46 11.60 -8.10
C LYS A 62 -12.15 13.02 -7.59
N GLU A 63 -13.12 13.69 -6.98
CA GLU A 63 -12.90 15.01 -6.36
C GLU A 63 -11.85 14.95 -5.25
N ARG A 64 -11.85 13.89 -4.42
CA ARG A 64 -10.79 13.68 -3.42
C ARG A 64 -9.40 13.54 -4.07
N PHE A 65 -9.30 12.81 -5.18
CA PHE A 65 -8.05 12.70 -5.93
C PHE A 65 -7.59 14.05 -6.50
N GLU A 66 -8.49 14.88 -7.03
CA GLU A 66 -8.13 16.21 -7.53
C GLU A 66 -7.66 17.12 -6.39
N GLN A 67 -8.27 17.04 -5.21
CA GLN A 67 -7.80 17.76 -4.02
C GLN A 67 -6.39 17.30 -3.63
N LEU A 68 -6.13 15.99 -3.56
CA LEU A 68 -4.80 15.45 -3.27
C LEU A 68 -3.76 15.97 -4.26
N LYS A 69 -4.07 16.02 -5.55
CA LYS A 69 -3.17 16.54 -6.59
C LYS A 69 -2.80 18.00 -6.39
N THR A 70 -3.70 18.81 -5.84
CA THR A 70 -3.39 20.23 -5.55
C THR A 70 -2.56 20.41 -4.27
N GLU A 71 -2.69 19.47 -3.32
CA GLU A 71 -2.00 19.55 -2.04
C GLU A 71 -0.59 18.93 -2.08
N PHE A 72 -0.36 17.92 -2.96
CA PHE A 72 0.85 17.10 -2.94
C PHE A 72 1.43 16.89 -4.33
N SER A 73 2.78 16.90 -4.39
CA SER A 73 3.55 16.49 -5.57
C SER A 73 4.55 15.40 -5.15
N PRO A 74 4.12 14.15 -4.99
CA PRO A 74 4.96 13.08 -4.47
C PRO A 74 5.96 12.58 -5.50
N GLU A 75 7.19 12.23 -5.10
CA GLU A 75 8.17 11.57 -5.96
C GLU A 75 7.80 10.11 -6.24
N LEU A 76 7.11 9.45 -5.28
CA LEU A 76 6.68 8.07 -5.37
C LEU A 76 5.27 7.90 -4.81
N ILE A 77 4.42 7.22 -5.56
CA ILE A 77 3.08 6.84 -5.13
C ILE A 77 3.00 5.32 -5.01
N LEU A 78 2.47 4.85 -3.88
CA LEU A 78 2.12 3.46 -3.68
C LEU A 78 0.60 3.31 -3.77
N THR A 79 0.11 2.46 -4.68
CA THR A 79 -1.32 2.22 -4.87
C THR A 79 -1.61 0.73 -5.04
N HIS A 80 -2.88 0.38 -5.10
CA HIS A 80 -3.32 -0.99 -5.34
C HIS A 80 -2.91 -1.50 -6.72
N TYR A 81 -2.78 -2.81 -6.86
CA TYR A 81 -2.54 -3.46 -8.16
C TYR A 81 -3.73 -3.25 -9.10
N GLY A 82 -3.46 -2.78 -10.31
CA GLY A 82 -4.51 -2.44 -11.28
C GLY A 82 -5.30 -3.63 -11.82
N ARG A 83 -4.82 -4.87 -11.61
CA ARG A 83 -5.56 -6.10 -11.93
C ARG A 83 -6.06 -6.83 -10.69
N ASP A 84 -6.04 -6.17 -9.54
CA ASP A 84 -6.70 -6.65 -8.33
C ASP A 84 -8.19 -6.91 -8.61
N LEU A 85 -8.74 -8.04 -8.17
CA LEU A 85 -10.13 -8.40 -8.47
C LEU A 85 -11.15 -7.71 -7.55
N HIS A 86 -10.70 -7.07 -6.46
CA HIS A 86 -11.57 -6.23 -5.66
C HIS A 86 -11.87 -4.90 -6.37
N GLN A 87 -13.13 -4.57 -6.57
CA GLN A 87 -13.57 -3.41 -7.35
C GLN A 87 -13.02 -2.08 -6.81
N ASP A 88 -12.99 -1.88 -5.49
CA ASP A 88 -12.48 -0.65 -4.88
C ASP A 88 -10.99 -0.49 -5.11
N HIS A 89 -10.21 -1.58 -5.03
CA HIS A 89 -8.78 -1.56 -5.27
C HIS A 89 -8.45 -1.17 -6.71
N ARG A 90 -9.13 -1.79 -7.69
CA ARG A 90 -8.98 -1.43 -9.11
C ARG A 90 -9.33 0.02 -9.35
N PHE A 91 -10.44 0.47 -8.77
CA PHE A 91 -10.91 1.84 -8.96
C PHE A 91 -9.94 2.89 -8.39
N ILE A 92 -9.41 2.66 -7.20
CA ILE A 92 -8.36 3.52 -6.62
C ILE A 92 -7.10 3.50 -7.47
N SER A 93 -6.66 2.34 -7.94
CA SER A 93 -5.52 2.24 -8.86
C SER A 93 -5.75 3.03 -10.15
N GLU A 94 -6.92 2.88 -10.78
CA GLU A 94 -7.28 3.60 -11.99
C GLU A 94 -7.26 5.12 -11.79
N LEU A 95 -7.89 5.62 -10.72
CA LEU A 95 -7.89 7.04 -10.41
C LEU A 95 -6.50 7.57 -10.04
N THR A 96 -5.66 6.77 -9.40
CA THR A 96 -4.26 7.12 -9.14
C THR A 96 -3.53 7.39 -10.46
N TRP A 97 -3.62 6.48 -11.42
CA TRP A 97 -2.99 6.62 -12.75
C TRP A 97 -3.58 7.78 -13.55
N ASN A 98 -4.88 8.01 -13.46
CA ASN A 98 -5.55 9.12 -14.15
C ASN A 98 -5.16 10.49 -13.58
N THR A 99 -4.84 10.55 -12.31
CA THR A 99 -4.56 11.81 -11.61
C THR A 99 -3.08 12.16 -11.62
N PHE A 100 -2.20 11.18 -11.41
CA PHE A 100 -0.75 11.37 -11.20
C PHE A 100 0.09 10.80 -12.34
N ARG A 101 -0.20 11.20 -13.58
CA ARG A 101 0.37 10.61 -14.82
C ARG A 101 1.88 10.75 -14.98
N ASP A 102 2.46 11.76 -14.36
CA ASP A 102 3.87 12.12 -14.50
C ASP A 102 4.71 11.69 -13.28
N HIS A 103 4.13 10.88 -12.39
CA HIS A 103 4.78 10.42 -11.17
C HIS A 103 5.24 8.95 -11.30
N LEU A 104 6.23 8.57 -10.51
CA LEU A 104 6.56 7.16 -10.33
C LEU A 104 5.47 6.50 -9.47
N ILE A 105 4.78 5.52 -10.03
CA ILE A 105 3.72 4.78 -9.35
C ILE A 105 4.10 3.31 -9.25
N LEU A 106 4.10 2.78 -8.04
CA LEU A 106 4.27 1.36 -7.77
C LEU A 106 2.97 0.80 -7.20
N GLU A 107 2.47 -0.26 -7.82
CA GLU A 107 1.26 -0.95 -7.41
C GLU A 107 1.63 -2.13 -6.50
N TYR A 108 1.01 -2.25 -5.33
CA TYR A 108 1.27 -3.31 -4.35
C TYR A 108 0.20 -4.39 -4.36
N GLU A 109 0.58 -5.58 -3.91
CA GLU A 109 -0.31 -6.73 -3.77
C GLU A 109 -0.96 -6.76 -2.38
N ILE A 110 -2.20 -7.25 -2.33
CA ILE A 110 -2.91 -7.55 -1.08
C ILE A 110 -3.38 -9.00 -1.12
N PRO A 111 -2.90 -9.88 -0.22
CA PRO A 111 -3.40 -11.23 -0.11
C PRO A 111 -4.86 -11.22 0.36
N LYS A 112 -5.72 -11.94 -0.34
CA LYS A 112 -7.16 -12.09 -0.08
C LYS A 112 -7.73 -13.30 -0.81
N TYR A 113 -9.05 -13.52 -0.77
CA TYR A 113 -9.70 -14.68 -1.36
C TYR A 113 -9.68 -14.72 -2.90
N ASP A 114 -9.47 -13.61 -3.57
CA ASP A 114 -9.66 -13.48 -5.02
C ASP A 114 -8.60 -14.20 -5.86
N GLY A 115 -7.45 -14.56 -5.26
CA GLY A 115 -6.41 -15.33 -5.93
C GLY A 115 -5.79 -14.59 -7.14
N ASP A 116 -5.62 -13.29 -7.03
CA ASP A 116 -5.26 -12.36 -8.10
C ASP A 116 -3.79 -11.92 -8.05
N PHE A 117 -2.93 -12.68 -7.41
CA PHE A 117 -1.49 -12.44 -7.49
C PHE A 117 -0.97 -12.59 -8.91
N GLY A 118 -0.17 -11.63 -9.33
CA GLY A 118 0.46 -11.63 -10.63
C GLY A 118 1.98 -11.84 -10.56
N SER A 119 2.67 -11.34 -11.59
CA SER A 119 4.13 -11.36 -11.69
C SER A 119 4.67 -9.94 -11.52
N PRO A 120 5.05 -9.53 -10.30
CA PRO A 120 5.63 -8.21 -10.07
C PRO A 120 6.97 -8.07 -10.79
N ASN A 121 7.33 -6.83 -11.10
CA ASN A 121 8.56 -6.49 -11.84
C ASN A 121 9.49 -5.52 -11.10
N VAL A 122 9.10 -5.11 -9.90
CA VAL A 122 9.92 -4.32 -8.97
C VAL A 122 9.89 -4.99 -7.61
N PHE A 123 11.06 -5.17 -7.00
CA PHE A 123 11.18 -5.85 -5.72
C PHE A 123 11.95 -5.01 -4.72
N VAL A 124 11.49 -5.00 -3.48
CA VAL A 124 12.16 -4.36 -2.35
C VAL A 124 12.57 -5.45 -1.36
N PRO A 125 13.86 -5.83 -1.31
CA PRO A 125 14.36 -6.78 -0.31
C PRO A 125 14.13 -6.27 1.11
N LEU A 126 13.67 -7.16 1.99
CA LEU A 126 13.40 -6.86 3.39
C LEU A 126 14.34 -7.63 4.30
N SER A 127 14.85 -7.00 5.36
CA SER A 127 15.53 -7.74 6.42
C SER A 127 14.52 -8.52 7.28
N LYS A 128 14.97 -9.59 7.95
CA LYS A 128 14.09 -10.36 8.86
C LYS A 128 13.40 -9.48 9.91
N PRO A 129 14.09 -8.57 10.61
CA PRO A 129 13.43 -7.68 11.58
C PRO A 129 12.33 -6.82 10.97
N VAL A 130 12.51 -6.34 9.73
CA VAL A 130 11.49 -5.57 9.02
C VAL A 130 10.28 -6.42 8.67
N CYS A 131 10.50 -7.68 8.22
CA CYS A 131 9.40 -8.63 7.97
C CYS A 131 8.59 -8.90 9.24
N GLU A 132 9.28 -9.21 10.33
CA GLU A 132 8.64 -9.49 11.62
C GLU A 132 7.82 -8.27 12.08
N LYS A 133 8.43 -7.09 12.14
CA LYS A 133 7.75 -5.84 12.51
C LYS A 133 6.53 -5.57 11.64
N LYS A 134 6.64 -5.74 10.32
CA LYS A 134 5.51 -5.57 9.39
C LYS A 134 4.35 -6.48 9.75
N ILE A 135 4.62 -7.78 9.87
CA ILE A 135 3.59 -8.79 10.12
C ILE A 135 2.95 -8.58 11.49
N GLU A 136 3.76 -8.36 12.52
CA GLU A 136 3.28 -8.10 13.89
C GLU A 136 2.40 -6.85 13.94
N THR A 137 2.82 -5.76 13.30
CA THR A 137 2.03 -4.53 13.23
C THR A 137 0.68 -4.78 12.56
N VAL A 138 0.65 -5.45 11.40
CA VAL A 138 -0.59 -5.75 10.67
C VAL A 138 -1.52 -6.61 11.52
N LEU A 139 -1.02 -7.69 12.13
CA LEU A 139 -1.83 -8.58 12.96
C LEU A 139 -2.36 -7.90 14.23
N ALA A 140 -1.57 -7.03 14.83
CA ALA A 140 -1.96 -6.31 16.04
C ALA A 140 -2.97 -5.19 15.78
N THR A 141 -2.92 -4.55 14.60
CA THR A 141 -3.73 -3.36 14.33
C THR A 141 -5.05 -3.65 13.63
N PHE A 142 -5.17 -4.72 12.83
CA PHE A 142 -6.36 -5.02 12.05
C PHE A 142 -7.19 -6.16 12.65
N GLY A 143 -7.66 -5.99 13.88
CA GLY A 143 -8.47 -6.97 14.62
C GLY A 143 -9.76 -7.35 13.91
N SER A 144 -10.39 -6.41 13.18
CA SER A 144 -11.58 -6.65 12.35
C SER A 144 -11.37 -7.73 11.28
N GLN A 145 -10.14 -8.00 10.87
CA GLN A 145 -9.78 -8.99 9.87
C GLN A 145 -9.45 -10.38 10.45
N SER A 146 -9.29 -10.50 11.77
CA SER A 146 -8.75 -11.69 12.45
C SER A 146 -9.52 -12.99 12.21
N LYS A 147 -10.81 -12.90 11.85
CA LYS A 147 -11.67 -14.07 11.53
C LYS A 147 -11.51 -14.58 10.10
N LYS A 148 -10.78 -13.87 9.25
CA LYS A 148 -10.59 -14.25 7.84
C LYS A 148 -9.41 -15.24 7.72
N HIS A 149 -9.59 -16.34 7.00
CA HIS A 149 -8.57 -17.40 6.88
C HIS A 149 -7.25 -16.90 6.26
N TRP A 150 -7.30 -15.90 5.39
CA TRP A 150 -6.11 -15.30 4.79
C TRP A 150 -5.39 -14.33 5.73
N PHE A 151 -6.00 -13.91 6.84
CA PHE A 151 -5.37 -12.99 7.78
C PHE A 151 -4.53 -13.78 8.79
N SER A 152 -3.42 -14.32 8.34
CA SER A 152 -2.52 -15.11 9.17
C SER A 152 -1.05 -14.76 8.95
N ARG A 153 -0.25 -15.00 9.99
CA ARG A 153 1.20 -14.80 9.93
C ARG A 153 1.83 -15.65 8.82
N GLU A 154 1.38 -16.89 8.69
CA GLU A 154 1.90 -17.85 7.72
C GLU A 154 1.70 -17.37 6.30
N LEU A 155 0.51 -16.82 5.98
CA LEU A 155 0.24 -16.30 4.64
C LEU A 155 1.10 -15.08 4.33
N PHE A 156 1.15 -14.11 5.24
CA PHE A 156 1.95 -12.90 5.02
C PHE A 156 3.44 -13.24 4.85
N LEU A 157 3.97 -14.14 5.68
CA LEU A 157 5.36 -14.59 5.57
C LEU A 157 5.61 -15.34 4.26
N SER A 158 4.67 -16.20 3.83
CA SER A 158 4.78 -16.96 2.59
C SER A 158 4.83 -16.09 1.36
N VAL A 159 4.02 -15.03 1.30
CA VAL A 159 4.06 -14.04 0.21
C VAL A 159 5.40 -13.33 0.17
N LEU A 160 5.90 -12.83 1.30
CA LEU A 160 7.21 -12.19 1.37
C LEU A 160 8.34 -13.15 0.98
N ARG A 161 8.23 -14.44 1.33
CA ARG A 161 9.21 -15.47 0.98
C ARG A 161 9.19 -15.79 -0.51
N LEU A 162 8.00 -15.90 -1.11
CA LEU A 162 7.84 -16.10 -2.55
C LEU A 162 8.53 -14.96 -3.32
N ARG A 163 8.21 -13.72 -2.99
CA ARG A 163 8.80 -12.53 -3.63
C ARG A 163 10.31 -12.41 -3.35
N GLY A 164 10.75 -12.84 -2.18
CA GLY A 164 12.18 -12.92 -1.85
C GLY A 164 12.96 -13.93 -2.69
N MET A 165 12.34 -15.06 -3.02
CA MET A 165 12.90 -16.06 -3.93
C MET A 165 12.99 -15.51 -5.35
N GLU A 166 11.90 -14.91 -5.88
CA GLU A 166 11.88 -14.31 -7.22
C GLU A 166 12.91 -13.19 -7.38
N ALA A 167 13.10 -12.38 -6.34
CA ALA A 167 14.07 -11.27 -6.31
C ALA A 167 15.53 -11.72 -6.05
N ASN A 168 15.78 -13.00 -5.79
CA ASN A 168 17.06 -13.48 -5.25
C ASN A 168 17.56 -12.62 -4.07
N ALA A 169 16.64 -12.24 -3.17
CA ALA A 169 16.92 -11.35 -2.06
C ALA A 169 17.89 -12.01 -1.05
N PRO A 170 18.94 -11.32 -0.57
CA PRO A 170 19.94 -11.90 0.35
C PRO A 170 19.32 -12.40 1.66
N SER A 171 18.27 -11.76 2.16
CA SER A 171 17.52 -12.19 3.35
C SER A 171 16.55 -13.34 3.07
N GLY A 172 16.24 -13.58 1.78
CA GLY A 172 15.20 -14.47 1.31
C GLY A 172 13.78 -13.88 1.40
N TYR A 173 13.63 -12.58 1.69
CA TYR A 173 12.34 -11.91 1.79
C TYR A 173 12.32 -10.62 0.99
N ALA A 174 11.20 -10.35 0.28
CA ALA A 174 10.98 -9.09 -0.43
C ALA A 174 9.48 -8.75 -0.49
N GLU A 175 9.17 -7.49 -0.74
CA GLU A 175 7.87 -7.06 -1.27
C GLU A 175 7.96 -6.95 -2.78
N GLY A 176 6.92 -7.41 -3.49
CA GLY A 176 6.76 -7.26 -4.93
C GLY A 176 5.83 -6.10 -5.26
N PHE A 177 6.17 -5.38 -6.33
CA PHE A 177 5.38 -4.28 -6.87
C PHE A 177 5.30 -4.38 -8.40
N TYR A 178 4.29 -3.74 -8.96
CA TYR A 178 4.17 -3.56 -10.40
C TYR A 178 4.44 -2.11 -10.76
N CYS A 179 5.35 -1.90 -11.72
CA CYS A 179 5.63 -0.61 -12.33
C CYS A 179 5.20 -0.66 -13.79
N ARG A 180 4.16 0.10 -14.17
CA ARG A 180 3.71 0.16 -15.57
C ARG A 180 4.61 1.04 -16.43
N LYS A 181 5.17 2.09 -15.83
CA LYS A 181 5.95 3.10 -16.52
C LYS A 181 7.03 3.65 -15.59
N SER A 182 8.26 3.66 -16.04
CA SER A 182 9.35 4.42 -15.45
C SER A 182 9.97 5.32 -16.53
N VAL A 183 10.33 6.55 -16.16
CA VAL A 183 11.06 7.48 -17.02
C VAL A 183 12.47 7.62 -16.46
N LEU A 184 13.46 7.33 -17.29
CA LEU A 184 14.87 7.49 -16.94
C LEU A 184 15.39 8.73 -17.66
N GLU A 185 15.78 9.74 -16.87
CA GLU A 185 16.46 10.91 -17.42
C GLU A 185 17.96 10.69 -17.40
N ALA A 186 18.59 10.70 -18.57
CA ALA A 186 20.04 10.75 -18.68
C ALA A 186 20.49 12.20 -18.43
N LYS A 187 21.18 12.44 -17.33
CA LYS A 187 21.87 13.70 -17.05
C LYS A 187 23.26 13.68 -17.67
#